data_8aa04840036f8ee780a5c082de060659
#
_entry.id   8aa04840036f8ee780a5c082de060659
#
_cell.length_a   1.000
_cell.length_b   1.000
_cell.length_c   1.000
_cell.angle_alpha   90.00
_cell.angle_beta   90.00
_cell.angle_gamma   90.00
#
_symmetry.space_group_name_H-M   'P 1'
#
loop_
_entity.id
_entity.type
_entity.pdbx_description
1 polymer ?
#
loop_
_entity_poly.entity_id
_entity_poly.type
_entity_poly.pdbx_seq_one_letter_code
_entity_poly.pdbx_strand_id
1 'polypeptide(L)'
;MHEAGTPTYAYDLEAVAAEVREMRAAFEGGAHLVAYAVKANSAGPVIRAVGAEGCGADVVSGAEILVALGCGIPPERIVYSGVAKGDGEIDRALACGERGIGALQVESMEEIDRVEARACALGRRARVSVRVNPGVDVTDETHAHIATGHDAAKFGVSRDDVAVAARRVESSKQLELVGISAHAGSQLSSIGPYLEVARVVFGIVGDLRRAGCGRALAFVDTGGGFGIDYGAAPPRRNKAPEPDGRSSTPPRPADFIRAVRAEQIKSGLGDLALCVEPGRSLVAPHGVLLAGVIQAKVTRTTRWVMIDAGMNDLLRPALYQARHRVVPLDREVDPAHALTWRVVGPVCESSDDFGEHPLPPDPPGAVAILDAGAYGYTMASTYNGRPLPVEVFIRGGALVGRTQRVNVEAWASERIAAGGDAVPPKQH
;
A
#
# COMPACT_ATOMS: atom_id res chain seq x y z
N MET A 1 -13.75 -18.28 11.43
CA MET A 1 -14.59 -17.44 12.30
C MET A 1 -14.76 -18.01 13.70
N HIS A 2 -15.14 -19.27 13.88
CA HIS A 2 -15.40 -19.81 15.23
C HIS A 2 -14.24 -19.66 16.23
N GLU A 3 -13.00 -19.71 15.78
CA GLU A 3 -11.83 -19.62 16.65
C GLU A 3 -11.25 -18.21 16.83
N ALA A 4 -11.42 -17.33 15.84
CA ALA A 4 -10.83 -15.99 15.84
C ALA A 4 -11.83 -14.91 16.29
N GLY A 5 -13.12 -15.17 16.17
CA GLY A 5 -14.20 -14.18 16.34
C GLY A 5 -14.20 -13.14 15.21
N THR A 6 -15.01 -12.10 15.37
CA THR A 6 -15.08 -10.94 14.45
C THR A 6 -14.89 -9.64 15.24
N PRO A 7 -14.48 -8.54 14.63
CA PRO A 7 -13.98 -8.43 13.24
C PRO A 7 -12.62 -9.12 13.07
N THR A 8 -12.35 -9.68 11.88
CA THR A 8 -11.11 -10.41 11.59
C THR A 8 -10.72 -10.22 10.13
N TYR A 9 -9.47 -9.84 9.86
CA TYR A 9 -8.88 -9.90 8.53
C TYR A 9 -8.43 -11.32 8.20
N ALA A 10 -8.71 -11.79 6.99
CA ALA A 10 -8.23 -13.06 6.49
C ALA A 10 -7.50 -12.86 5.16
N TYR A 11 -6.29 -13.44 5.04
CA TYR A 11 -5.45 -13.30 3.86
C TYR A 11 -5.10 -14.66 3.27
N ASP A 12 -5.25 -14.79 1.93
CA ASP A 12 -4.81 -15.94 1.16
C ASP A 12 -3.37 -15.73 0.67
N LEU A 13 -2.42 -16.34 1.39
CA LEU A 13 -0.99 -16.21 1.08
C LEU A 13 -0.59 -16.92 -0.21
N GLU A 14 -1.32 -17.96 -0.62
CA GLU A 14 -1.03 -18.66 -1.88
C GLU A 14 -1.45 -17.81 -3.08
N ALA A 15 -2.60 -17.16 -2.99
CA ALA A 15 -3.06 -16.24 -4.02
C ALA A 15 -2.12 -15.01 -4.12
N VAL A 16 -1.65 -14.46 -3.00
CA VAL A 16 -0.61 -13.40 -2.99
C VAL A 16 0.65 -13.87 -3.70
N ALA A 17 1.15 -15.07 -3.40
CA ALA A 17 2.34 -15.61 -4.06
C ALA A 17 2.14 -15.82 -5.56
N ALA A 18 0.96 -16.28 -5.98
CA ALA A 18 0.61 -16.48 -7.39
C ALA A 18 0.62 -15.15 -8.17
N GLU A 19 0.08 -14.07 -7.58
CA GLU A 19 0.10 -12.73 -8.17
C GLU A 19 1.53 -12.23 -8.38
N VAL A 20 2.43 -12.45 -7.40
CA VAL A 20 3.85 -12.12 -7.53
C VAL A 20 4.49 -12.90 -8.68
N ARG A 21 4.23 -14.20 -8.79
CA ARG A 21 4.77 -15.02 -9.89
C ARG A 21 4.32 -14.53 -11.26
N GLU A 22 3.03 -14.19 -11.43
CA GLU A 22 2.51 -13.63 -12.69
C GLU A 22 3.18 -12.29 -13.02
N MET A 23 3.29 -11.40 -12.03
CA MET A 23 3.93 -10.10 -12.19
C MET A 23 5.40 -10.24 -12.59
N ARG A 24 6.16 -11.12 -11.95
CA ARG A 24 7.58 -11.37 -12.30
C ARG A 24 7.76 -11.97 -13.67
N ALA A 25 6.88 -12.87 -14.09
CA ALA A 25 6.94 -13.45 -15.43
C ALA A 25 6.79 -12.39 -16.54
N ALA A 26 6.09 -11.29 -16.26
CA ALA A 26 5.89 -10.20 -17.23
C ALA A 26 7.15 -9.39 -17.56
N PHE A 27 8.26 -9.54 -16.80
CA PHE A 27 9.56 -8.94 -17.12
C PHE A 27 10.34 -9.72 -18.20
N GLU A 28 9.87 -10.90 -18.61
CA GLU A 28 10.44 -11.72 -19.69
C GLU A 28 11.96 -11.96 -19.53
N GLY A 29 12.40 -12.21 -18.28
CA GLY A 29 13.81 -12.48 -17.96
C GLY A 29 14.70 -11.23 -17.87
N GLY A 30 14.18 -10.03 -18.12
CA GLY A 30 14.91 -8.77 -17.93
C GLY A 30 15.31 -8.54 -16.46
N ALA A 31 16.44 -7.86 -16.24
CA ALA A 31 16.85 -7.48 -14.87
C ALA A 31 15.76 -6.61 -14.22
N HIS A 32 15.31 -7.01 -13.03
CA HIS A 32 14.19 -6.33 -12.37
C HIS A 32 14.21 -6.48 -10.84
N LEU A 33 13.49 -5.58 -10.18
CA LEU A 33 13.14 -5.65 -8.78
C LEU A 33 11.63 -5.35 -8.62
N VAL A 34 10.89 -6.31 -8.09
CA VAL A 34 9.56 -6.05 -7.55
C VAL A 34 9.76 -5.71 -6.07
N ALA A 35 9.71 -4.43 -5.72
CA ALA A 35 9.82 -3.93 -4.36
C ALA A 35 8.41 -3.84 -3.76
N TYR A 36 8.00 -4.82 -2.98
CA TYR A 36 6.67 -4.83 -2.36
C TYR A 36 6.49 -3.63 -1.43
N ALA A 37 5.46 -2.82 -1.66
CA ALA A 37 5.15 -1.66 -0.82
C ALA A 37 4.57 -2.12 0.53
N VAL A 38 5.42 -2.17 1.56
CA VAL A 38 5.09 -2.69 2.91
C VAL A 38 3.93 -1.94 3.55
N LYS A 39 3.81 -0.63 3.28
CA LYS A 39 2.68 0.22 3.72
C LYS A 39 1.30 -0.31 3.33
N ALA A 40 1.20 -1.12 2.28
CA ALA A 40 -0.07 -1.73 1.87
C ALA A 40 -0.55 -2.80 2.87
N ASN A 41 0.37 -3.65 3.31
CA ASN A 41 0.13 -4.64 4.36
C ASN A 41 1.48 -5.08 4.97
N SER A 42 1.72 -4.70 6.22
CA SER A 42 2.97 -4.93 6.93
C SER A 42 3.00 -6.26 7.72
N ALA A 43 2.00 -7.13 7.56
CA ALA A 43 1.95 -8.40 8.26
C ALA A 43 3.13 -9.32 7.84
N GLY A 44 3.86 -9.84 8.82
CA GLY A 44 5.03 -10.69 8.56
C GLY A 44 4.77 -11.90 7.65
N PRO A 45 3.67 -12.64 7.78
CA PRO A 45 3.35 -13.74 6.87
C PRO A 45 3.14 -13.30 5.42
N VAL A 46 2.57 -12.11 5.18
CA VAL A 46 2.42 -11.53 3.83
C VAL A 46 3.79 -11.18 3.26
N ILE A 47 4.63 -10.47 4.02
CA ILE A 47 6.00 -10.10 3.58
C ILE A 47 6.84 -11.33 3.29
N ARG A 48 6.76 -12.37 4.12
CA ARG A 48 7.44 -13.65 3.84
C ARG A 48 6.91 -14.34 2.58
N ALA A 49 5.61 -14.26 2.31
CA ALA A 49 5.04 -14.86 1.11
C ALA A 49 5.57 -14.17 -0.17
N VAL A 50 5.59 -12.83 -0.21
CA VAL A 50 6.13 -12.09 -1.37
C VAL A 50 7.66 -12.23 -1.46
N GLY A 51 8.36 -12.25 -0.34
CA GLY A 51 9.82 -12.43 -0.28
C GLY A 51 10.27 -13.81 -0.78
N ALA A 52 9.52 -14.86 -0.48
CA ALA A 52 9.78 -16.23 -0.96
C ALA A 52 9.70 -16.33 -2.50
N GLU A 53 8.87 -15.50 -3.12
CA GLU A 53 8.80 -15.37 -4.59
C GLU A 53 9.86 -14.40 -5.14
N GLY A 54 10.82 -13.96 -4.32
CA GLY A 54 11.96 -13.12 -4.73
C GLY A 54 11.64 -11.64 -4.86
N CYS A 55 10.60 -11.12 -4.20
CA CYS A 55 10.42 -9.67 -4.07
C CYS A 55 11.46 -9.04 -3.13
N GLY A 56 11.72 -7.75 -3.34
CA GLY A 56 12.28 -6.85 -2.33
C GLY A 56 11.18 -6.14 -1.56
N ALA A 57 11.51 -5.03 -0.91
CA ALA A 57 10.56 -4.21 -0.18
C ALA A 57 10.74 -2.71 -0.51
N ASP A 58 9.63 -2.01 -0.77
CA ASP A 58 9.53 -0.57 -0.67
C ASP A 58 9.02 -0.23 0.73
N VAL A 59 9.82 0.49 1.50
CA VAL A 59 9.55 0.86 2.89
C VAL A 59 9.49 2.38 3.04
N VAL A 60 8.69 2.87 3.99
CA VAL A 60 8.49 4.30 4.21
C VAL A 60 8.77 4.73 5.66
N SER A 61 9.33 3.83 6.46
CA SER A 61 9.76 4.12 7.84
C SER A 61 10.85 3.17 8.31
N GLY A 62 11.57 3.58 9.36
CA GLY A 62 12.54 2.72 10.02
C GLY A 62 11.94 1.45 10.65
N ALA A 63 10.67 1.48 11.03
CA ALA A 63 9.95 0.31 11.51
C ALA A 63 9.70 -0.71 10.38
N GLU A 64 9.31 -0.25 9.20
CA GLU A 64 9.12 -1.13 8.05
C GLU A 64 10.43 -1.77 7.58
N ILE A 65 11.58 -1.08 7.71
CA ILE A 65 12.92 -1.69 7.47
C ILE A 65 13.10 -2.90 8.39
N LEU A 66 12.81 -2.74 9.69
CA LEU A 66 12.96 -3.84 10.67
C LEU A 66 12.06 -5.02 10.34
N VAL A 67 10.81 -4.74 9.97
CA VAL A 67 9.85 -5.81 9.61
C VAL A 67 10.31 -6.53 8.34
N ALA A 68 10.73 -5.81 7.31
CA ALA A 68 11.22 -6.41 6.06
C ALA A 68 12.44 -7.31 6.31
N LEU A 69 13.45 -6.83 7.05
CA LEU A 69 14.63 -7.60 7.42
C LEU A 69 14.27 -8.83 8.28
N GLY A 70 13.41 -8.65 9.29
CA GLY A 70 12.94 -9.74 10.16
C GLY A 70 12.11 -10.79 9.42
N CYS A 71 11.56 -10.46 8.26
CA CYS A 71 10.87 -11.37 7.36
C CYS A 71 11.79 -12.01 6.30
N GLY A 72 13.09 -11.72 6.32
CA GLY A 72 14.08 -12.34 5.44
C GLY A 72 14.28 -11.61 4.10
N ILE A 73 13.81 -10.38 3.95
CA ILE A 73 14.14 -9.56 2.77
C ILE A 73 15.59 -9.11 2.89
N PRO A 74 16.46 -9.40 1.90
CA PRO A 74 17.86 -8.96 1.94
C PRO A 74 17.98 -7.44 1.91
N PRO A 75 18.90 -6.82 2.68
CA PRO A 75 19.06 -5.37 2.73
C PRO A 75 19.20 -4.73 1.34
N GLU A 76 19.97 -5.35 0.45
CA GLU A 76 20.22 -4.86 -0.91
C GLU A 76 18.98 -4.86 -1.82
N ARG A 77 17.88 -5.48 -1.38
CA ARG A 77 16.58 -5.49 -2.07
C ARG A 77 15.55 -4.58 -1.39
N ILE A 78 15.96 -3.75 -0.44
CA ILE A 78 15.12 -2.77 0.22
C ILE A 78 15.34 -1.39 -0.39
N VAL A 79 14.27 -0.73 -0.79
CA VAL A 79 14.22 0.67 -1.22
C VAL A 79 13.47 1.45 -0.16
N TYR A 80 14.04 2.57 0.30
CA TYR A 80 13.41 3.41 1.32
C TYR A 80 12.91 4.71 0.68
N SER A 81 11.61 4.78 0.44
CA SER A 81 10.89 5.91 -0.14
C SER A 81 10.29 6.83 0.93
N GLY A 82 9.66 7.90 0.49
CA GLY A 82 8.90 8.80 1.34
C GLY A 82 9.69 10.00 1.84
N VAL A 83 8.94 11.05 2.18
CA VAL A 83 9.47 12.33 2.67
C VAL A 83 9.77 12.28 4.18
N ALA A 84 10.59 13.23 4.64
CA ALA A 84 10.83 13.48 6.05
C ALA A 84 11.42 12.28 6.83
N LYS A 85 12.35 11.53 6.22
CA LYS A 85 13.10 10.48 6.93
C LYS A 85 13.87 11.08 8.11
N GLY A 86 13.69 10.51 9.30
CA GLY A 86 14.41 10.90 10.51
C GLY A 86 15.87 10.45 10.48
N ASP A 87 16.78 11.16 11.18
CA ASP A 87 18.21 10.80 11.22
C ASP A 87 18.44 9.37 11.70
N GLY A 88 17.72 8.93 12.75
CA GLY A 88 17.80 7.55 13.24
C GLY A 88 17.28 6.51 12.26
N GLU A 89 16.37 6.87 11.35
CA GLU A 89 15.88 5.99 10.29
C GLU A 89 16.89 5.89 9.15
N ILE A 90 17.54 7.02 8.79
CA ILE A 90 18.66 7.05 7.84
C ILE A 90 19.81 6.21 8.36
N ASP A 91 20.17 6.37 9.64
CA ASP A 91 21.21 5.58 10.29
C ASP A 91 20.92 4.08 10.22
N ARG A 92 19.69 3.70 10.50
CA ARG A 92 19.24 2.31 10.40
C ARG A 92 19.41 1.77 8.99
N ALA A 93 18.99 2.52 7.99
CA ALA A 93 19.12 2.13 6.58
C ALA A 93 20.60 1.96 6.18
N LEU A 94 21.47 2.87 6.64
CA LEU A 94 22.91 2.82 6.38
C LEU A 94 23.62 1.68 7.13
N ALA A 95 23.14 1.30 8.30
CA ALA A 95 23.73 0.25 9.13
C ALA A 95 23.36 -1.18 8.70
N CYS A 96 22.37 -1.34 7.82
CA CYS A 96 21.93 -2.66 7.34
C CYS A 96 23.03 -3.32 6.49
N GLY A 97 23.37 -4.58 6.79
CA GLY A 97 24.35 -5.34 6.02
C GLY A 97 25.71 -4.62 5.84
N GLU A 98 26.46 -5.04 4.84
CA GLU A 98 27.79 -4.46 4.56
C GLU A 98 27.72 -3.10 3.87
N ARG A 99 26.71 -2.89 2.99
CA ARG A 99 26.60 -1.71 2.12
C ARG A 99 25.36 -0.87 2.37
N GLY A 100 24.66 -1.07 3.49
CA GLY A 100 23.35 -0.48 3.72
C GLY A 100 22.25 -1.17 2.91
N ILE A 101 21.08 -0.55 2.85
CA ILE A 101 19.95 -1.02 2.03
C ILE A 101 20.20 -0.79 0.53
N GLY A 102 19.31 -1.34 -0.32
CA GLY A 102 19.39 -1.22 -1.77
C GLY A 102 19.43 0.20 -2.30
N ALA A 103 18.56 1.08 -1.79
CA ALA A 103 18.60 2.50 -2.07
C ALA A 103 17.83 3.32 -1.02
N LEU A 104 18.34 4.51 -0.69
CA LEU A 104 17.61 5.61 -0.08
C LEU A 104 17.05 6.48 -1.19
N GLN A 105 15.74 6.55 -1.38
CA GLN A 105 15.12 7.48 -2.32
C GLN A 105 15.01 8.85 -1.68
N VAL A 106 15.84 9.79 -2.15
CA VAL A 106 15.84 11.17 -1.67
C VAL A 106 14.85 12.02 -2.45
N GLU A 107 14.20 12.93 -1.75
CA GLU A 107 13.06 13.69 -2.26
C GLU A 107 13.31 15.22 -2.26
N SER A 108 14.48 15.68 -1.77
CA SER A 108 14.90 17.07 -1.81
C SER A 108 16.43 17.21 -1.73
N MET A 109 16.95 18.41 -2.02
CA MET A 109 18.38 18.74 -1.88
C MET A 109 18.82 18.67 -0.42
N GLU A 110 17.99 19.16 0.49
CA GLU A 110 18.25 19.14 1.95
C GLU A 110 18.31 17.70 2.48
N GLU A 111 17.52 16.79 1.92
CA GLU A 111 17.60 15.38 2.30
C GLU A 111 18.90 14.73 1.79
N ILE A 112 19.39 15.10 0.61
CA ILE A 112 20.72 14.67 0.12
C ILE A 112 21.81 15.07 1.11
N ASP A 113 21.81 16.33 1.57
CA ASP A 113 22.79 16.84 2.52
C ASP A 113 22.70 16.11 3.88
N ARG A 114 21.51 15.82 4.35
CA ARG A 114 21.31 15.04 5.58
C ARG A 114 21.80 13.61 5.45
N VAL A 115 21.48 12.92 4.34
CA VAL A 115 21.94 11.55 4.09
C VAL A 115 23.46 11.52 4.02
N GLU A 116 24.13 12.50 3.36
CA GLU A 116 25.58 12.61 3.32
C GLU A 116 26.18 12.80 4.72
N ALA A 117 25.61 13.71 5.52
CA ALA A 117 26.09 13.98 6.89
C ALA A 117 26.00 12.71 7.76
N ARG A 118 24.88 11.94 7.67
CA ARG A 118 24.73 10.68 8.40
C ARG A 118 25.69 9.61 7.91
N ALA A 119 25.85 9.49 6.59
CA ALA A 119 26.79 8.54 5.99
C ALA A 119 28.23 8.84 6.44
N CYS A 120 28.62 10.12 6.46
CA CYS A 120 29.92 10.57 6.97
C CYS A 120 30.09 10.23 8.46
N ALA A 121 29.10 10.53 9.31
CA ALA A 121 29.15 10.27 10.74
C ALA A 121 29.29 8.77 11.07
N LEU A 122 28.71 7.89 10.24
CA LEU A 122 28.79 6.44 10.40
C LEU A 122 30.00 5.79 9.68
N GLY A 123 30.79 6.57 8.93
CA GLY A 123 31.88 6.03 8.09
C GLY A 123 31.34 5.09 7.01
N ARG A 124 30.14 5.34 6.49
CA ARG A 124 29.46 4.52 5.49
C ARG A 124 29.32 5.26 4.17
N ARG A 125 28.97 4.53 3.12
CA ARG A 125 28.59 5.10 1.83
C ARG A 125 27.11 4.80 1.59
N ALA A 126 26.29 5.83 1.32
CA ALA A 126 24.88 5.68 1.06
C ALA A 126 24.63 5.42 -0.43
N ARG A 127 23.82 4.41 -0.74
CA ARG A 127 23.25 4.19 -2.08
C ARG A 127 22.00 5.03 -2.21
N VAL A 128 21.98 5.96 -3.14
CA VAL A 128 20.93 6.98 -3.28
C VAL A 128 20.22 6.83 -4.62
N SER A 129 18.90 6.85 -4.60
CA SER A 129 18.05 7.08 -5.76
C SER A 129 17.41 8.46 -5.64
N VAL A 130 17.44 9.26 -6.69
CA VAL A 130 16.73 10.55 -6.69
C VAL A 130 15.31 10.33 -7.18
N ARG A 131 14.33 10.63 -6.32
CA ARG A 131 12.93 10.63 -6.73
C ARG A 131 12.57 11.95 -7.38
N VAL A 132 12.05 11.87 -8.61
CA VAL A 132 11.59 13.03 -9.37
C VAL A 132 10.07 13.16 -9.24
N ASN A 133 9.60 14.39 -9.09
CA ASN A 133 8.20 14.72 -9.36
C ASN A 133 8.01 14.76 -10.88
N PRO A 134 7.24 13.85 -11.49
CA PRO A 134 7.14 13.78 -12.95
C PRO A 134 6.32 14.91 -13.56
N GLY A 135 5.57 15.69 -12.76
CA GLY A 135 4.68 16.74 -13.27
C GLY A 135 3.53 16.19 -14.14
N VAL A 136 3.16 14.94 -13.95
CA VAL A 136 2.06 14.28 -14.66
C VAL A 136 0.83 14.27 -13.77
N ASP A 137 -0.24 14.90 -14.22
CA ASP A 137 -1.50 14.93 -13.49
C ASP A 137 -2.28 13.63 -13.75
N VAL A 138 -2.52 12.87 -12.70
CA VAL A 138 -3.30 11.64 -12.72
C VAL A 138 -4.58 11.74 -11.88
N THR A 139 -5.02 12.96 -11.54
CA THR A 139 -6.23 13.19 -10.73
C THR A 139 -7.50 12.70 -11.39
N ASP A 140 -7.54 12.67 -12.72
CA ASP A 140 -8.66 12.07 -13.49
C ASP A 140 -8.73 10.55 -13.35
N GLU A 141 -7.62 9.89 -13.01
CA GLU A 141 -7.51 8.45 -12.88
C GLU A 141 -7.73 7.97 -11.43
N THR A 142 -7.46 8.84 -10.44
CA THR A 142 -7.42 8.45 -9.03
C THR A 142 -7.96 9.55 -8.11
N HIS A 143 -8.21 9.22 -6.84
CA HIS A 143 -8.66 10.20 -5.85
C HIS A 143 -7.55 11.24 -5.57
N ALA A 144 -7.91 12.53 -5.48
CA ALA A 144 -6.96 13.64 -5.30
C ALA A 144 -5.97 13.45 -4.14
N HIS A 145 -6.38 12.79 -3.04
CA HIS A 145 -5.50 12.53 -1.89
C HIS A 145 -4.45 11.43 -2.12
N ILE A 146 -4.53 10.67 -3.21
CA ILE A 146 -3.59 9.60 -3.54
C ILE A 146 -2.88 9.81 -4.89
N ALA A 147 -3.09 10.97 -5.53
CA ALA A 147 -2.28 11.47 -6.64
C ALA A 147 -0.99 12.12 -6.07
N THR A 148 0.17 11.70 -6.51
CA THR A 148 1.48 12.12 -5.93
C THR A 148 2.44 12.74 -6.94
N GLY A 149 2.06 12.78 -8.21
CA GLY A 149 2.94 13.19 -9.32
C GLY A 149 2.69 14.59 -9.87
N HIS A 150 1.88 15.43 -9.23
CA HIS A 150 1.59 16.80 -9.67
C HIS A 150 2.47 17.85 -8.98
N ASP A 151 2.66 19.02 -9.59
CA ASP A 151 3.60 20.06 -9.14
C ASP A 151 3.38 20.56 -7.69
N ALA A 152 2.15 20.53 -7.20
CA ALA A 152 1.83 20.91 -5.82
C ALA A 152 1.99 19.77 -4.81
N ALA A 153 2.43 18.57 -5.22
CA ALA A 153 2.65 17.45 -4.32
C ALA A 153 3.96 17.66 -3.53
N LYS A 154 3.95 17.20 -2.26
CA LYS A 154 5.14 17.26 -1.38
C LYS A 154 6.27 16.30 -1.77
N PHE A 155 6.11 15.54 -2.85
CA PHE A 155 6.97 14.42 -3.20
C PHE A 155 7.92 14.75 -4.35
N GLY A 156 9.18 14.31 -4.18
CA GLY A 156 10.20 14.32 -5.22
C GLY A 156 10.82 15.67 -5.52
N VAL A 157 12.01 15.64 -6.12
CA VAL A 157 12.71 16.80 -6.67
C VAL A 157 12.02 17.23 -7.96
N SER A 158 11.97 18.53 -8.26
CA SER A 158 11.41 19.01 -9.52
C SER A 158 12.19 18.45 -10.74
N ARG A 159 11.53 18.37 -11.89
CA ARG A 159 12.20 17.90 -13.13
C ARG A 159 13.39 18.76 -13.50
N ASP A 160 13.32 20.06 -13.24
CA ASP A 160 14.38 21.02 -13.59
C ASP A 160 15.60 20.84 -12.66
N ASP A 161 15.38 20.44 -11.41
CA ASP A 161 16.44 20.31 -10.41
C ASP A 161 17.07 18.91 -10.35
N VAL A 162 16.45 17.89 -10.98
CA VAL A 162 16.94 16.51 -10.88
C VAL A 162 18.37 16.32 -11.37
N ALA A 163 18.79 17.05 -12.42
CA ALA A 163 20.16 17.00 -12.91
C ALA A 163 21.16 17.66 -11.92
N VAL A 164 20.72 18.65 -11.17
CA VAL A 164 21.51 19.28 -10.10
C VAL A 164 21.62 18.30 -8.93
N ALA A 165 20.53 17.70 -8.51
CA ALA A 165 20.49 16.68 -7.45
C ALA A 165 21.39 15.48 -7.77
N ALA A 166 21.30 14.93 -8.99
CA ALA A 166 22.13 13.82 -9.43
C ALA A 166 23.63 14.17 -9.38
N ARG A 167 24.03 15.32 -9.90
CA ARG A 167 25.44 15.81 -9.82
C ARG A 167 25.88 16.04 -8.38
N ARG A 168 25.00 16.57 -7.53
CA ARG A 168 25.28 16.76 -6.09
C ARG A 168 25.58 15.42 -5.40
N VAL A 169 24.80 14.38 -5.70
CA VAL A 169 25.06 13.02 -5.19
C VAL A 169 26.40 12.49 -5.71
N GLU A 170 26.68 12.59 -7.01
CA GLU A 170 27.94 12.08 -7.60
C GLU A 170 29.20 12.82 -7.16
N SER A 171 29.08 14.11 -6.78
CA SER A 171 30.22 14.88 -6.25
C SER A 171 30.64 14.46 -4.85
N SER A 172 29.82 13.71 -4.14
CA SER A 172 30.09 13.23 -2.79
C SER A 172 30.88 11.92 -2.80
N LYS A 173 31.82 11.79 -1.89
CA LYS A 173 32.52 10.51 -1.63
C LYS A 173 31.67 9.53 -0.81
N GLN A 174 30.72 10.04 -0.05
CA GLN A 174 29.84 9.27 0.85
C GLN A 174 28.54 8.82 0.18
N LEU A 175 28.24 9.32 -1.02
CA LEU A 175 27.02 8.95 -1.73
C LEU A 175 27.35 8.19 -3.03
N GLU A 176 26.41 7.38 -3.47
CA GLU A 176 26.46 6.66 -4.75
C GLU A 176 25.09 6.77 -5.42
N LEU A 177 25.04 7.42 -6.59
CA LEU A 177 23.81 7.54 -7.37
C LEU A 177 23.50 6.20 -8.04
N VAL A 178 22.57 5.43 -7.51
CA VAL A 178 22.24 4.09 -8.00
C VAL A 178 20.92 4.02 -8.77
N GLY A 179 20.04 5.03 -8.66
CA GLY A 179 18.74 5.01 -9.34
C GLY A 179 18.13 6.39 -9.54
N ILE A 180 17.18 6.45 -10.45
CA ILE A 180 16.20 7.54 -10.59
C ILE A 180 14.84 6.92 -10.47
N SER A 181 13.94 7.53 -9.70
CA SER A 181 12.62 7.01 -9.41
C SER A 181 11.52 8.05 -9.60
N ALA A 182 10.31 7.59 -9.86
CA ALA A 182 9.09 8.40 -9.78
C ALA A 182 7.90 7.54 -9.36
N HIS A 183 6.88 8.19 -8.81
CA HIS A 183 5.62 7.52 -8.47
C HIS A 183 4.46 8.46 -8.81
N ALA A 184 3.56 8.01 -9.70
CA ALA A 184 2.46 8.83 -10.19
C ALA A 184 1.31 8.99 -9.20
N GLY A 185 0.99 7.91 -8.51
CA GLY A 185 -0.20 7.83 -7.65
C GLY A 185 -0.63 6.39 -7.43
N SER A 186 -1.85 6.21 -6.95
CA SER A 186 -2.38 4.90 -6.58
C SER A 186 -3.74 4.67 -7.24
N GLN A 187 -4.09 3.42 -7.53
CA GLN A 187 -5.34 3.00 -8.15
C GLN A 187 -5.48 3.51 -9.60
N LEU A 188 -4.40 3.43 -10.38
CA LEU A 188 -4.44 3.76 -11.81
C LEU A 188 -5.36 2.78 -12.56
N SER A 189 -6.27 3.31 -13.34
CA SER A 189 -7.26 2.55 -14.11
C SER A 189 -6.84 2.25 -15.54
N SER A 190 -5.74 2.87 -16.00
CA SER A 190 -5.21 2.68 -17.35
C SER A 190 -3.68 2.72 -17.40
N ILE A 191 -3.09 2.17 -18.46
CA ILE A 191 -1.63 2.08 -18.65
C ILE A 191 -1.04 3.42 -19.13
N GLY A 192 -1.84 4.26 -19.84
CA GLY A 192 -1.35 5.49 -20.45
C GLY A 192 -0.60 6.43 -19.51
N PRO A 193 -1.24 6.92 -18.45
CA PRO A 193 -0.62 7.82 -17.47
C PRO A 193 0.62 7.20 -16.79
N TYR A 194 0.60 5.90 -16.51
CA TYR A 194 1.77 5.20 -15.98
C TYR A 194 2.97 5.23 -16.93
N LEU A 195 2.73 5.04 -18.23
CA LEU A 195 3.78 5.14 -19.25
C LEU A 195 4.29 6.56 -19.42
N GLU A 196 3.46 7.59 -19.25
CA GLU A 196 3.91 8.98 -19.28
C GLU A 196 4.92 9.26 -18.19
N VAL A 197 4.66 8.81 -16.97
CA VAL A 197 5.60 8.91 -15.85
C VAL A 197 6.89 8.14 -16.13
N ALA A 198 6.79 6.93 -16.64
CA ALA A 198 7.94 6.12 -17.01
C ALA A 198 8.81 6.81 -18.07
N ARG A 199 8.20 7.41 -19.10
CA ARG A 199 8.92 8.18 -20.15
C ARG A 199 9.66 9.38 -19.58
N VAL A 200 9.09 10.07 -18.58
CA VAL A 200 9.78 11.15 -17.88
C VAL A 200 11.05 10.63 -17.21
N VAL A 201 10.96 9.54 -16.44
CA VAL A 201 12.12 8.91 -15.78
C VAL A 201 13.17 8.48 -16.81
N PHE A 202 12.75 7.80 -17.87
CA PHE A 202 13.66 7.31 -18.91
C PHE A 202 14.34 8.44 -19.67
N GLY A 203 13.62 9.52 -19.98
CA GLY A 203 14.17 10.74 -20.56
C GLY A 203 15.25 11.36 -19.70
N ILE A 204 14.97 11.53 -18.39
CA ILE A 204 15.94 12.07 -17.42
C ILE A 204 17.21 11.22 -17.36
N VAL A 205 17.08 9.88 -17.28
CA VAL A 205 18.24 8.98 -17.27
C VAL A 205 19.06 9.09 -18.55
N GLY A 206 18.38 9.20 -19.72
CA GLY A 206 19.03 9.43 -21.00
C GLY A 206 19.82 10.76 -21.02
N ASP A 207 19.23 11.84 -20.48
CA ASP A 207 19.88 13.16 -20.39
C ASP A 207 21.09 13.14 -19.45
N LEU A 208 20.96 12.52 -18.28
CA LEU A 208 22.07 12.35 -17.32
C LEU A 208 23.24 11.60 -17.97
N ARG A 209 22.98 10.49 -18.67
CA ARG A 209 24.01 9.70 -19.35
C ARG A 209 24.71 10.52 -20.46
N ARG A 210 23.95 11.29 -21.25
CA ARG A 210 24.52 12.19 -22.27
C ARG A 210 25.40 13.29 -21.66
N ALA A 211 25.05 13.76 -20.47
CA ALA A 211 25.85 14.73 -19.71
C ALA A 211 27.03 14.12 -18.97
N GLY A 212 27.30 12.82 -19.12
CA GLY A 212 28.39 12.11 -18.44
C GLY A 212 28.14 11.78 -16.97
N CYS A 213 26.90 11.94 -16.51
CA CYS A 213 26.42 11.64 -15.16
C CYS A 213 25.68 10.28 -15.14
N GLY A 214 25.54 9.66 -13.97
CA GLY A 214 24.77 8.42 -13.82
C GLY A 214 25.53 7.16 -14.25
N ARG A 215 26.85 7.14 -14.15
CA ARG A 215 27.68 5.96 -14.51
C ARG A 215 27.41 4.75 -13.60
N ALA A 216 27.05 4.99 -12.35
CA ALA A 216 26.75 3.97 -11.35
C ALA A 216 25.27 3.60 -11.26
N LEU A 217 24.43 4.15 -12.14
CA LEU A 217 23.00 3.78 -12.16
C LEU A 217 22.84 2.26 -12.38
N ALA A 218 22.17 1.63 -11.45
CA ALA A 218 21.87 0.20 -11.46
C ALA A 218 20.43 -0.09 -11.86
N PHE A 219 19.51 0.85 -11.59
CA PHE A 219 18.09 0.66 -11.86
C PHE A 219 17.38 1.97 -12.24
N VAL A 220 16.22 1.82 -12.84
CA VAL A 220 15.18 2.86 -12.98
C VAL A 220 13.94 2.37 -12.27
N ASP A 221 13.29 3.26 -11.52
CA ASP A 221 12.11 2.92 -10.74
C ASP A 221 10.92 3.73 -11.23
N THR A 222 9.89 3.03 -11.65
CA THR A 222 8.66 3.64 -12.18
C THR A 222 7.52 3.63 -11.16
N GLY A 223 7.83 3.25 -9.90
CA GLY A 223 6.85 3.18 -8.82
C GLY A 223 5.84 2.05 -8.98
N GLY A 224 4.73 2.22 -8.34
CA GLY A 224 3.60 1.29 -8.38
C GLY A 224 2.32 1.97 -8.84
N GLY A 225 1.26 1.78 -8.05
CA GLY A 225 -0.02 2.43 -8.31
C GLY A 225 -0.99 1.59 -9.14
N PHE A 226 -0.66 0.36 -9.48
CA PHE A 226 -1.51 -0.56 -10.24
C PHE A 226 -2.86 -0.72 -9.55
N GLY A 227 -3.94 -0.37 -10.26
CA GLY A 227 -5.30 -0.45 -9.77
C GLY A 227 -5.82 -1.87 -9.69
N ILE A 228 -6.88 -2.05 -8.91
CA ILE A 228 -7.69 -3.27 -8.87
C ILE A 228 -9.17 -2.93 -9.08
N ASP A 229 -9.95 -3.92 -9.47
CA ASP A 229 -11.40 -3.80 -9.55
C ASP A 229 -12.02 -4.01 -8.16
N TYR A 230 -12.52 -2.92 -7.56
CA TYR A 230 -13.29 -2.97 -6.32
C TYR A 230 -14.78 -3.29 -6.56
N GLY A 231 -15.17 -3.58 -7.80
CA GLY A 231 -16.53 -3.77 -8.23
C GLY A 231 -17.35 -2.48 -8.30
N ALA A 232 -18.38 -2.47 -9.12
CA ALA A 232 -19.35 -1.39 -9.14
C ALA A 232 -20.26 -1.53 -7.91
N ALA A 233 -20.16 -0.59 -6.94
CA ALA A 233 -21.17 -0.49 -5.89
C ALA A 233 -22.41 0.22 -6.44
N PRO A 234 -23.62 -0.11 -5.96
CA PRO A 234 -24.83 0.62 -6.33
C PRO A 234 -24.70 2.10 -5.94
N PRO A 235 -25.36 3.03 -6.68
CA PRO A 235 -25.24 4.46 -6.47
C PRO A 235 -25.65 4.88 -5.06
N ARG A 236 -24.90 5.78 -4.44
CA ARG A 236 -25.25 6.36 -3.13
C ARG A 236 -26.46 7.28 -3.29
N ARG A 237 -27.40 7.22 -2.37
CA ARG A 237 -28.74 7.84 -2.42
C ARG A 237 -28.75 9.38 -2.62
N ASN A 238 -27.65 10.10 -2.38
CA ASN A 238 -27.58 11.58 -2.43
C ASN A 238 -26.48 12.14 -3.37
N LYS A 239 -25.86 11.33 -4.21
CA LYS A 239 -25.01 11.79 -5.30
C LYS A 239 -25.58 11.28 -6.61
N ALA A 240 -25.74 12.16 -7.59
CA ALA A 240 -25.96 11.73 -8.97
C ALA A 240 -24.89 10.69 -9.35
N PRO A 241 -25.24 9.65 -10.12
CA PRO A 241 -24.24 8.73 -10.64
C PRO A 241 -23.18 9.58 -11.33
N GLU A 242 -21.91 9.37 -11.01
CA GLU A 242 -20.80 9.99 -11.76
C GLU A 242 -21.01 9.60 -13.22
N PRO A 243 -20.97 10.56 -14.16
CA PRO A 243 -21.38 10.34 -15.55
C PRO A 243 -20.43 9.45 -16.34
N ASP A 244 -19.36 8.95 -15.72
CA ASP A 244 -18.39 8.11 -16.37
C ASP A 244 -18.78 6.63 -16.22
N GLY A 245 -19.40 6.14 -17.24
CA GLY A 245 -19.55 4.71 -17.51
C GLY A 245 -18.22 3.95 -17.61
N ARG A 246 -17.26 4.22 -16.73
CA ARG A 246 -15.99 3.53 -16.59
C ARG A 246 -16.19 2.23 -15.80
N SER A 247 -16.93 1.31 -16.38
CA SER A 247 -16.91 -0.10 -16.03
C SER A 247 -15.79 -0.81 -16.80
N SER A 248 -14.57 -0.29 -16.76
CA SER A 248 -13.42 -1.03 -17.27
C SER A 248 -12.68 -1.61 -16.07
N THR A 249 -12.68 -2.91 -15.96
CA THR A 249 -11.75 -3.62 -15.07
C THR A 249 -10.35 -3.09 -15.36
N PRO A 250 -9.60 -2.58 -14.36
CA PRO A 250 -8.25 -2.08 -14.59
C PRO A 250 -7.39 -3.16 -15.26
N PRO A 251 -6.40 -2.78 -16.09
CA PRO A 251 -5.44 -3.72 -16.65
C PRO A 251 -4.76 -4.51 -15.51
N ARG A 252 -4.42 -5.77 -15.76
CA ARG A 252 -3.69 -6.56 -14.78
C ARG A 252 -2.29 -5.98 -14.54
N PRO A 253 -1.70 -6.13 -13.36
CA PRO A 253 -0.34 -5.65 -13.07
C PRO A 253 0.70 -6.10 -14.10
N ALA A 254 0.58 -7.32 -14.58
CA ALA A 254 1.44 -7.86 -15.64
C ALA A 254 1.38 -7.05 -16.95
N ASP A 255 0.23 -6.45 -17.28
CA ASP A 255 0.08 -5.65 -18.52
C ASP A 255 0.80 -4.30 -18.38
N PHE A 256 0.76 -3.67 -17.18
CA PHE A 256 1.58 -2.49 -16.88
C PHE A 256 3.06 -2.78 -17.02
N ILE A 257 3.53 -3.92 -16.49
CA ILE A 257 4.93 -4.32 -16.54
C ILE A 257 5.39 -4.58 -17.96
N ARG A 258 4.63 -5.34 -18.77
CA ARG A 258 4.98 -5.55 -20.18
C ARG A 258 5.10 -4.23 -20.93
N ALA A 259 4.15 -3.32 -20.73
CA ALA A 259 4.14 -2.03 -21.40
C ALA A 259 5.35 -1.17 -21.00
N VAL A 260 5.65 -1.03 -19.71
CA VAL A 260 6.79 -0.23 -19.26
C VAL A 260 8.13 -0.87 -19.61
N ARG A 261 8.23 -2.19 -19.62
CA ARG A 261 9.45 -2.90 -20.05
C ARG A 261 9.72 -2.65 -21.53
N ALA A 262 8.70 -2.73 -22.38
CA ALA A 262 8.82 -2.40 -23.80
C ALA A 262 9.29 -0.96 -24.02
N GLU A 263 8.73 0.01 -23.27
CA GLU A 263 9.14 1.42 -23.35
C GLU A 263 10.56 1.64 -22.83
N GLN A 264 11.00 0.92 -21.78
CA GLN A 264 12.38 0.96 -21.28
C GLN A 264 13.39 0.50 -22.36
N ILE A 265 13.10 -0.62 -23.02
CA ILE A 265 13.96 -1.14 -24.11
C ILE A 265 14.02 -0.14 -25.26
N LYS A 266 12.86 0.39 -25.69
CA LYS A 266 12.77 1.42 -26.74
C LYS A 266 13.56 2.68 -26.40
N SER A 267 13.64 3.04 -25.12
CA SER A 267 14.42 4.18 -24.62
C SER A 267 15.92 3.91 -24.52
N GLY A 268 16.40 2.71 -24.89
CA GLY A 268 17.82 2.33 -24.83
C GLY A 268 18.34 2.07 -23.41
N LEU A 269 17.44 1.80 -22.44
CA LEU A 269 17.79 1.60 -21.04
C LEU A 269 17.63 0.14 -20.58
N GLY A 270 17.65 -0.81 -21.53
CA GLY A 270 17.48 -2.23 -21.23
C GLY A 270 18.61 -2.86 -20.41
N ASP A 271 19.73 -2.17 -20.25
CA ASP A 271 20.89 -2.53 -19.42
C ASP A 271 20.66 -2.26 -17.92
N LEU A 272 19.70 -1.40 -17.56
CA LEU A 272 19.34 -1.12 -16.18
C LEU A 272 18.25 -2.10 -15.70
N ALA A 273 18.26 -2.41 -14.42
CA ALA A 273 17.15 -3.11 -13.80
C ALA A 273 15.90 -2.21 -13.77
N LEU A 274 14.73 -2.79 -14.08
CA LEU A 274 13.46 -2.10 -13.91
C LEU A 274 12.91 -2.40 -12.52
N CYS A 275 12.76 -1.37 -11.68
CA CYS A 275 12.13 -1.45 -10.38
C CYS A 275 10.65 -1.03 -10.49
N VAL A 276 9.78 -1.74 -9.79
CA VAL A 276 8.37 -1.40 -9.59
C VAL A 276 7.98 -1.60 -8.13
N GLU A 277 7.05 -0.79 -7.63
CA GLU A 277 6.64 -0.73 -6.22
C GLU A 277 5.15 -1.14 -6.03
N PRO A 278 4.74 -2.37 -6.38
CA PRO A 278 3.36 -2.80 -6.20
C PRO A 278 3.05 -3.01 -4.71
N GLY A 279 1.88 -2.57 -4.29
CA GLY A 279 1.34 -2.84 -2.96
C GLY A 279 -0.07 -3.36 -3.08
N ARG A 280 -1.00 -2.45 -3.42
CA ARG A 280 -2.44 -2.74 -3.52
C ARG A 280 -2.74 -3.96 -4.37
N SER A 281 -2.23 -4.00 -5.59
CA SER A 281 -2.53 -5.06 -6.56
C SER A 281 -2.08 -6.45 -6.12
N LEU A 282 -1.05 -6.54 -5.28
CA LEU A 282 -0.55 -7.82 -4.76
C LEU A 282 -1.40 -8.39 -3.61
N VAL A 283 -2.04 -7.53 -2.80
CA VAL A 283 -2.63 -8.03 -1.55
C VAL A 283 -4.10 -7.67 -1.36
N ALA A 284 -4.61 -6.58 -1.96
CA ALA A 284 -5.99 -6.16 -1.74
C ALA A 284 -7.00 -7.23 -2.16
N PRO A 285 -6.92 -7.85 -3.36
CA PRO A 285 -7.88 -8.86 -3.80
C PRO A 285 -7.84 -10.15 -2.96
N HIS A 286 -6.74 -10.38 -2.26
CA HIS A 286 -6.44 -11.63 -1.55
C HIS A 286 -6.64 -11.50 -0.04
N GLY A 287 -7.30 -10.41 0.42
CA GLY A 287 -7.65 -10.19 1.81
C GLY A 287 -9.07 -9.70 1.98
N VAL A 288 -9.74 -10.19 3.00
CA VAL A 288 -11.13 -9.84 3.34
C VAL A 288 -11.22 -9.44 4.80
N LEU A 289 -12.16 -8.53 5.12
CA LEU A 289 -12.55 -8.25 6.49
C LEU A 289 -13.88 -8.99 6.80
N LEU A 290 -13.82 -9.93 7.73
CA LEU A 290 -14.95 -10.71 8.20
C LEU A 290 -15.63 -9.98 9.37
N ALA A 291 -16.95 -9.80 9.31
CA ALA A 291 -17.71 -9.10 10.32
C ALA A 291 -18.98 -9.86 10.69
N GLY A 292 -19.29 -9.87 11.97
CA GLY A 292 -20.56 -10.38 12.49
C GLY A 292 -21.67 -9.34 12.31
N VAL A 293 -22.86 -9.76 11.96
CA VAL A 293 -24.04 -8.89 11.98
C VAL A 293 -24.58 -8.85 13.40
N ILE A 294 -24.59 -7.66 14.00
CA ILE A 294 -25.10 -7.45 15.36
C ILE A 294 -26.63 -7.33 15.34
N GLN A 295 -27.15 -6.55 14.40
CA GLN A 295 -28.58 -6.34 14.25
C GLN A 295 -28.95 -5.78 12.88
N ALA A 296 -30.23 -5.93 12.52
CA ALA A 296 -30.83 -5.26 11.38
C ALA A 296 -31.96 -4.34 11.82
N LYS A 297 -32.19 -3.27 11.06
CA LYS A 297 -33.25 -2.30 11.33
C LYS A 297 -33.86 -1.84 10.02
N VAL A 298 -35.17 -1.87 9.93
CA VAL A 298 -35.93 -1.34 8.80
C VAL A 298 -36.67 -0.07 9.24
N THR A 299 -36.41 1.02 8.52
CA THR A 299 -37.13 2.29 8.67
C THR A 299 -38.07 2.50 7.49
N ARG A 300 -38.80 3.61 7.48
CA ARG A 300 -39.69 3.95 6.32
C ARG A 300 -38.93 4.08 5.00
N THR A 301 -37.63 4.42 5.03
CA THR A 301 -36.85 4.77 3.85
C THR A 301 -35.64 3.88 3.64
N THR A 302 -35.14 3.18 4.65
CA THR A 302 -33.84 2.50 4.59
C THR A 302 -33.86 1.19 5.38
N ARG A 303 -33.21 0.18 4.82
CA ARG A 303 -32.87 -1.07 5.52
C ARG A 303 -31.42 -0.97 5.96
N TRP A 304 -31.16 -1.18 7.24
CA TRP A 304 -29.85 -1.08 7.87
C TRP A 304 -29.38 -2.45 8.32
N VAL A 305 -28.13 -2.80 8.04
CA VAL A 305 -27.42 -3.91 8.66
C VAL A 305 -26.25 -3.30 9.43
N MET A 306 -26.21 -3.55 10.74
CA MET A 306 -25.19 -3.07 11.66
C MET A 306 -24.24 -4.23 11.96
N ILE A 307 -22.97 -4.04 11.64
CA ILE A 307 -21.92 -5.05 11.81
C ILE A 307 -20.96 -4.65 12.93
N ASP A 308 -20.16 -5.59 13.42
CA ASP A 308 -19.16 -5.33 14.46
C ASP A 308 -17.84 -4.74 13.94
N ALA A 309 -17.65 -4.68 12.61
CA ALA A 309 -16.55 -3.94 11.98
C ALA A 309 -16.97 -2.51 11.65
N GLY A 310 -16.07 -1.53 11.81
CA GLY A 310 -16.33 -0.13 11.55
C GLY A 310 -15.19 0.57 10.80
N MET A 311 -15.32 1.89 10.68
CA MET A 311 -14.28 2.73 10.09
C MET A 311 -12.94 2.66 10.85
N ASN A 312 -12.96 2.27 12.12
CA ASN A 312 -11.75 2.01 12.90
C ASN A 312 -11.00 0.76 12.42
N ASP A 313 -11.69 -0.21 11.80
CA ASP A 313 -11.10 -1.43 11.25
C ASP A 313 -10.76 -1.27 9.77
N LEU A 314 -11.60 -0.59 8.98
CA LEU A 314 -11.40 -0.31 7.55
C LEU A 314 -11.74 1.16 7.26
N LEU A 315 -10.74 2.03 7.37
CA LEU A 315 -10.89 3.49 7.27
C LEU A 315 -11.24 3.97 5.84
N ARG A 316 -10.88 3.22 4.82
CA ARG A 316 -10.93 3.64 3.41
C ARG A 316 -12.30 4.14 2.92
N PRO A 317 -13.44 3.53 3.28
CA PRO A 317 -14.76 4.05 2.91
C PRO A 317 -15.02 5.45 3.47
N ALA A 318 -14.65 5.70 4.72
CA ALA A 318 -14.84 7.00 5.37
C ALA A 318 -13.88 8.08 4.81
N LEU A 319 -12.60 7.73 4.63
CA LEU A 319 -11.54 8.68 4.25
C LEU A 319 -11.53 8.99 2.75
N TYR A 320 -11.66 7.99 1.90
CA TYR A 320 -11.51 8.11 0.44
C TYR A 320 -12.81 7.88 -0.31
N GLN A 321 -13.93 7.64 0.39
CA GLN A 321 -15.18 7.16 -0.23
C GLN A 321 -14.95 5.86 -1.05
N ALA A 322 -13.94 5.10 -0.67
CA ALA A 322 -13.58 3.87 -1.35
C ALA A 322 -14.71 2.84 -1.24
N ARG A 323 -14.97 2.17 -2.33
CA ARG A 323 -15.97 1.10 -2.39
C ARG A 323 -15.32 -0.22 -2.04
N HIS A 324 -16.06 -1.05 -1.32
CA HIS A 324 -15.74 -2.45 -1.07
C HIS A 324 -17.02 -3.27 -1.23
N ARG A 325 -16.92 -4.41 -1.88
CA ARG A 325 -18.06 -5.34 -2.01
C ARG A 325 -18.32 -5.97 -0.66
N VAL A 326 -19.59 -6.03 -0.25
CA VAL A 326 -20.02 -6.77 0.95
C VAL A 326 -20.87 -7.93 0.54
N VAL A 327 -20.50 -9.14 0.96
CA VAL A 327 -21.21 -10.38 0.64
C VAL A 327 -21.53 -11.16 1.91
N PRO A 328 -22.66 -11.89 1.97
CA PRO A 328 -22.95 -12.76 3.09
C PRO A 328 -22.01 -13.97 3.12
N LEU A 329 -21.76 -14.52 4.31
CA LEU A 329 -20.87 -15.68 4.50
C LEU A 329 -21.63 -16.98 4.72
N ASP A 330 -22.88 -16.91 5.18
CA ASP A 330 -23.67 -18.07 5.57
C ASP A 330 -24.63 -18.57 4.49
N ARG A 331 -24.78 -17.82 3.41
CA ARG A 331 -25.66 -18.15 2.29
C ARG A 331 -25.30 -17.40 1.01
N GLU A 332 -25.74 -17.92 -0.12
CA GLU A 332 -25.66 -17.20 -1.39
C GLU A 332 -26.79 -16.15 -1.51
N VAL A 333 -26.52 -15.10 -2.29
CA VAL A 333 -27.53 -14.09 -2.63
C VAL A 333 -28.18 -14.51 -3.94
N ASP A 334 -29.50 -14.76 -3.89
CA ASP A 334 -30.29 -14.85 -5.11
C ASP A 334 -30.56 -13.43 -5.65
N PRO A 335 -30.01 -13.06 -6.82
CA PRO A 335 -30.17 -11.71 -7.36
C PRO A 335 -31.62 -11.30 -7.58
N ALA A 336 -32.51 -12.27 -7.84
CA ALA A 336 -33.94 -12.01 -8.08
C ALA A 336 -34.70 -11.62 -6.80
N HIS A 337 -34.18 -11.99 -5.64
CA HIS A 337 -34.80 -11.77 -4.33
C HIS A 337 -33.95 -10.87 -3.42
N ALA A 338 -32.78 -10.37 -3.88
CA ALA A 338 -31.94 -9.51 -3.11
C ALA A 338 -32.61 -8.16 -2.80
N LEU A 339 -32.42 -7.67 -1.58
CA LEU A 339 -32.84 -6.33 -1.18
C LEU A 339 -31.61 -5.44 -0.96
N THR A 340 -31.80 -4.15 -1.22
CA THR A 340 -30.76 -3.18 -0.91
C THR A 340 -30.72 -2.89 0.59
N TRP A 341 -29.58 -3.18 1.21
CA TRP A 341 -29.28 -2.90 2.61
C TRP A 341 -28.10 -1.96 2.72
N ARG A 342 -28.20 -0.98 3.61
CA ARG A 342 -27.08 -0.11 3.98
C ARG A 342 -26.33 -0.76 5.13
N VAL A 343 -25.05 -1.05 4.89
CA VAL A 343 -24.15 -1.71 5.85
C VAL A 343 -23.38 -0.64 6.59
N VAL A 344 -23.43 -0.64 7.92
CA VAL A 344 -22.83 0.36 8.79
C VAL A 344 -22.11 -0.29 9.97
N GLY A 345 -21.05 0.37 10.44
CA GLY A 345 -20.30 -0.08 11.61
C GLY A 345 -20.85 0.48 12.92
N PRO A 346 -20.15 0.18 14.02
CA PRO A 346 -20.57 0.54 15.38
C PRO A 346 -19.89 1.82 15.92
N VAL A 347 -19.10 2.53 15.09
CA VAL A 347 -18.42 3.78 15.50
C VAL A 347 -19.43 4.93 15.54
N CYS A 348 -19.31 5.81 16.51
CA CYS A 348 -20.25 6.92 16.74
C CYS A 348 -20.02 8.08 15.75
N GLU A 349 -19.99 7.76 14.45
CA GLU A 349 -19.78 8.69 13.33
C GLU A 349 -20.72 8.36 12.18
N SER A 350 -21.29 9.36 11.51
CA SER A 350 -22.12 9.15 10.31
C SER A 350 -21.31 8.70 9.09
N SER A 351 -20.01 8.83 9.14
CA SER A 351 -19.06 8.34 8.12
C SER A 351 -18.74 6.84 8.27
N ASP A 352 -19.16 6.19 9.36
CA ASP A 352 -19.00 4.75 9.58
C ASP A 352 -20.00 3.94 8.75
N ASP A 353 -19.79 3.97 7.45
CA ASP A 353 -20.74 3.56 6.42
C ASP A 353 -20.02 2.86 5.25
N PHE A 354 -20.31 1.60 5.06
CA PHE A 354 -19.77 0.78 3.96
C PHE A 354 -20.61 0.90 2.67
N GLY A 355 -21.74 1.59 2.71
CA GLY A 355 -22.63 1.82 1.58
C GLY A 355 -23.79 0.84 1.45
N GLU A 356 -24.45 0.87 0.30
CA GLU A 356 -25.60 0.03 -0.02
C GLU A 356 -25.16 -1.21 -0.79
N HIS A 357 -25.68 -2.39 -0.35
CA HIS A 357 -25.30 -3.69 -0.92
C HIS A 357 -26.54 -4.58 -1.10
N PRO A 358 -26.58 -5.41 -2.16
CA PRO A 358 -27.59 -6.44 -2.32
C PRO A 358 -27.33 -7.57 -1.32
N LEU A 359 -28.22 -7.74 -0.36
CA LEU A 359 -28.17 -8.83 0.61
C LEU A 359 -29.53 -9.56 0.63
N PRO A 360 -29.62 -10.78 1.22
CA PRO A 360 -30.88 -11.50 1.35
C PRO A 360 -31.94 -10.67 2.08
N PRO A 361 -33.26 -10.92 1.83
CA PRO A 361 -34.36 -10.28 2.56
C PRO A 361 -34.25 -10.44 4.08
N ASP A 362 -33.80 -11.62 4.50
CA ASP A 362 -33.45 -11.93 5.88
C ASP A 362 -31.94 -11.73 6.05
N PRO A 363 -31.49 -10.78 6.87
CA PRO A 363 -30.07 -10.45 7.01
C PRO A 363 -29.22 -11.66 7.40
N PRO A 364 -28.01 -11.80 6.84
CA PRO A 364 -27.09 -12.88 7.19
C PRO A 364 -26.58 -12.72 8.63
N GLY A 365 -26.09 -13.81 9.24
CA GLY A 365 -25.40 -13.75 10.53
C GLY A 365 -24.00 -13.13 10.48
N ALA A 366 -23.38 -13.15 9.30
CA ALA A 366 -22.05 -12.58 9.06
C ALA A 366 -21.85 -12.19 7.60
N VAL A 367 -20.95 -11.23 7.39
CA VAL A 367 -20.56 -10.74 6.06
C VAL A 367 -19.04 -10.74 5.87
N ALA A 368 -18.60 -10.80 4.61
CA ALA A 368 -17.24 -10.48 4.21
C ALA A 368 -17.22 -9.16 3.45
N ILE A 369 -16.31 -8.27 3.81
CA ILE A 369 -15.97 -7.07 3.07
C ILE A 369 -14.75 -7.43 2.22
N LEU A 370 -14.92 -7.49 0.91
CA LEU A 370 -13.91 -7.97 -0.04
C LEU A 370 -12.86 -6.91 -0.35
N ASP A 371 -11.78 -7.34 -0.98
CA ASP A 371 -10.69 -6.49 -1.47
C ASP A 371 -10.05 -5.61 -0.36
N ALA A 372 -10.07 -6.11 0.88
CA ALA A 372 -9.62 -5.40 2.07
C ALA A 372 -8.17 -5.72 2.47
N GLY A 373 -7.44 -6.49 1.64
CA GLY A 373 -6.08 -6.95 1.96
C GLY A 373 -5.03 -5.84 2.01
N ALA A 374 -5.26 -4.70 1.34
CA ALA A 374 -4.35 -3.56 1.35
C ALA A 374 -4.99 -2.34 2.02
N TYR A 375 -4.19 -1.61 2.82
CA TYR A 375 -4.61 -0.37 3.48
C TYR A 375 -5.88 -0.55 4.35
N GLY A 376 -6.14 -1.77 4.80
CA GLY A 376 -7.16 -2.11 5.78
C GLY A 376 -6.53 -2.09 7.17
N TYR A 377 -5.93 -3.21 7.58
CA TYR A 377 -5.32 -3.34 8.91
C TYR A 377 -4.24 -2.28 9.18
N THR A 378 -3.39 -1.94 8.20
CA THR A 378 -2.33 -0.93 8.37
C THR A 378 -2.85 0.48 8.64
N MET A 379 -4.12 0.78 8.34
CA MET A 379 -4.79 2.04 8.65
C MET A 379 -5.79 1.90 9.80
N ALA A 380 -5.94 0.72 10.39
CA ALA A 380 -6.84 0.50 11.51
C ALA A 380 -6.38 1.25 12.77
N SER A 381 -7.31 1.57 13.63
CA SER A 381 -7.07 2.33 14.85
C SER A 381 -7.92 1.81 16.02
N THR A 382 -7.62 2.31 17.22
CA THR A 382 -8.39 2.02 18.43
C THR A 382 -9.44 3.10 18.71
N TYR A 383 -9.94 3.76 17.68
CA TYR A 383 -10.97 4.80 17.81
C TYR A 383 -12.21 4.26 18.52
N ASN A 384 -12.84 5.08 19.37
CA ASN A 384 -13.91 4.72 20.29
C ASN A 384 -13.55 3.58 21.29
N GLY A 385 -12.25 3.34 21.57
CA GLY A 385 -11.80 2.28 22.46
C GLY A 385 -12.01 0.86 21.89
N ARG A 386 -12.22 0.72 20.59
CA ARG A 386 -12.36 -0.57 19.94
C ARG A 386 -10.99 -1.20 19.71
N PRO A 387 -10.80 -2.49 20.05
CA PRO A 387 -9.53 -3.16 19.80
C PRO A 387 -9.29 -3.33 18.30
N LEU A 388 -8.01 -3.40 17.91
CA LEU A 388 -7.65 -3.79 16.54
C LEU A 388 -8.21 -5.18 16.21
N PRO A 389 -8.63 -5.41 14.94
CA PRO A 389 -9.12 -6.71 14.50
C PRO A 389 -8.02 -7.78 14.56
N VAL A 390 -8.42 -9.05 14.60
CA VAL A 390 -7.48 -10.15 14.43
C VAL A 390 -7.08 -10.28 12.96
N GLU A 391 -5.85 -10.70 12.70
CA GLU A 391 -5.41 -11.12 11.38
C GLU A 391 -5.23 -12.64 11.35
N VAL A 392 -5.74 -13.31 10.32
CA VAL A 392 -5.54 -14.74 10.07
C VAL A 392 -4.92 -14.95 8.69
N PHE A 393 -4.02 -15.88 8.61
CA PHE A 393 -3.24 -16.17 7.42
C PHE A 393 -3.48 -17.58 6.96
N ILE A 394 -3.86 -17.75 5.68
CA ILE A 394 -4.29 -19.00 5.08
C ILE A 394 -3.32 -19.36 3.95
N ARG A 395 -2.91 -20.61 3.86
CA ARG A 395 -2.13 -21.14 2.74
C ARG A 395 -2.62 -22.54 2.39
N GLY A 396 -2.95 -22.75 1.11
CA GLY A 396 -3.48 -24.03 0.65
C GLY A 396 -4.74 -24.48 1.41
N GLY A 397 -5.60 -23.54 1.79
CA GLY A 397 -6.81 -23.78 2.56
C GLY A 397 -6.62 -24.03 4.08
N ALA A 398 -5.37 -24.05 4.56
CA ALA A 398 -5.05 -24.26 5.98
C ALA A 398 -4.70 -22.94 6.68
N LEU A 399 -5.13 -22.78 7.94
CA LEU A 399 -4.70 -21.68 8.80
C LEU A 399 -3.23 -21.89 9.21
N VAL A 400 -2.34 -20.97 8.79
CA VAL A 400 -0.90 -21.06 9.06
C VAL A 400 -0.41 -20.04 10.09
N GLY A 401 -1.26 -19.13 10.53
CA GLY A 401 -0.95 -18.14 11.55
C GLY A 401 -2.10 -17.23 11.87
N ARG A 402 -2.06 -16.63 13.06
CA ARG A 402 -2.99 -15.58 13.47
C ARG A 402 -2.34 -14.64 14.47
N THR A 403 -2.81 -13.39 14.53
CA THR A 403 -2.53 -12.48 15.64
C THR A 403 -3.47 -12.78 16.82
N GLN A 404 -3.11 -12.28 17.99
CA GLN A 404 -3.98 -12.38 19.17
C GLN A 404 -4.93 -11.18 19.20
N ARG A 405 -6.17 -11.42 19.65
CA ARG A 405 -7.11 -10.34 19.94
C ARG A 405 -6.64 -9.56 21.15
N VAL A 406 -6.62 -8.23 21.03
CA VAL A 406 -6.28 -7.36 22.15
C VAL A 406 -7.34 -7.52 23.25
N ASN A 407 -6.89 -7.70 24.49
CA ASN A 407 -7.74 -7.75 25.66
C ASN A 407 -8.21 -6.31 26.00
N VAL A 408 -9.53 -6.10 26.05
CA VAL A 408 -10.14 -4.77 26.29
C VAL A 408 -9.81 -4.24 27.68
N GLU A 409 -9.76 -5.11 28.68
CA GLU A 409 -9.39 -4.77 30.05
C GLU A 409 -7.93 -4.32 30.15
N ALA A 410 -7.03 -5.00 29.42
CA ALA A 410 -5.62 -4.62 29.34
C ALA A 410 -5.44 -3.25 28.68
N TRP A 411 -6.17 -3.00 27.58
CA TRP A 411 -6.19 -1.69 26.92
C TRP A 411 -6.72 -0.58 27.86
N ALA A 412 -7.82 -0.83 28.56
CA ALA A 412 -8.39 0.12 29.51
C ALA A 412 -7.43 0.39 30.67
N SER A 413 -6.80 -0.65 31.22
CA SER A 413 -5.83 -0.54 32.31
C SER A 413 -4.61 0.30 31.91
N GLU A 414 -4.09 0.14 30.70
CA GLU A 414 -3.00 0.95 30.14
C GLU A 414 -3.40 2.43 30.07
N ARG A 415 -4.60 2.73 29.61
CA ARG A 415 -5.11 4.11 29.54
C ARG A 415 -5.32 4.75 30.92
N ILE A 416 -5.78 3.97 31.89
CA ILE A 416 -5.94 4.42 33.28
C ILE A 416 -4.57 4.68 33.92
N ALA A 417 -3.60 3.79 33.71
CA ALA A 417 -2.26 3.89 34.31
C ALA A 417 -1.43 5.06 33.75
N ALA A 418 -1.71 5.53 32.53
CA ALA A 418 -0.99 6.64 31.89
C ALA A 418 -1.08 7.99 32.64
N GLY A 419 -1.93 8.08 33.69
CA GLY A 419 -2.16 9.30 34.45
C GLY A 419 -1.40 9.41 35.81
N GLY A 420 -0.57 8.46 36.22
CA GLY A 420 0.05 8.39 37.54
C GLY A 420 -0.98 8.09 38.66
N ASP A 421 -0.57 7.34 39.69
CA ASP A 421 -1.39 6.88 40.81
C ASP A 421 -2.65 6.08 40.40
N ALA A 422 -2.43 4.83 40.05
CA ALA A 422 -3.49 3.90 39.71
C ALA A 422 -4.47 3.71 40.87
N VAL A 423 -5.68 4.24 40.76
CA VAL A 423 -6.80 3.77 41.56
C VAL A 423 -7.20 2.38 41.02
N PRO A 424 -7.05 1.31 41.79
CA PRO A 424 -7.47 0.01 41.33
C PRO A 424 -8.97 0.00 41.03
N PRO A 425 -9.42 -0.68 39.93
CA PRO A 425 -10.84 -0.73 39.65
C PRO A 425 -11.59 -1.39 40.81
N LYS A 426 -12.64 -0.72 41.27
CA LYS A 426 -13.58 -1.31 42.23
C LYS A 426 -14.20 -2.53 41.54
N GLN A 427 -14.04 -3.72 42.11
CA GLN A 427 -14.75 -4.92 41.70
C GLN A 427 -16.26 -4.67 41.96
N HIS A 428 -17.05 -4.69 40.89
CA HIS A 428 -18.51 -4.72 40.94
C HIS A 428 -19.00 -6.14 40.64
#